data_fbd2a8293c3ead0527757c1c53036e17
#
_entry.id   fbd2a8293c3ead0527757c1c53036e17
#
_cell.length_a   1.000
_cell.length_b   1.000
_cell.length_c   1.000
_cell.angle_alpha   90.00
_cell.angle_beta   90.00
_cell.angle_gamma   90.00
#
_symmetry.space_group_name_H-M   'P 1'
#
loop_
_entity.id
_entity.type
_entity.pdbx_description
1 polymer ?
#
loop_
_entity_poly.entity_id
_entity_poly.type
_entity_poly.pdbx_seq_one_letter_code
_entity_poly.pdbx_strand_id
1 'polypeptide(L)'
;MQRQVLTEQSLYYGDVDMPKDWDIDRDKLSGDILQSVIQNKDFPFSRTWDMLNTYMRDHVGLEYNVNLINKETWGNIYKPAEITIPLLNIDPVDLRNSPDFTLLYGVKVKNCMVRIHYEDNRRKGRSWDIELKDNMFIMFPSTNMYYLTNNQKDSLNFVQTITYEYI
;
A
#
# COMPACT_ATOMS: atom_id res chain seq x y z
N MET A 1 -34.00 2.79 -22.39
CA MET A 1 -32.53 2.71 -22.40
C MET A 1 -32.10 2.12 -21.08
N GLN A 2 -31.26 1.11 -21.10
CA GLN A 2 -30.71 0.48 -19.88
C GLN A 2 -29.20 0.69 -19.89
N ARG A 3 -28.63 0.88 -18.68
CA ARG A 3 -27.18 1.01 -18.47
C ARG A 3 -26.70 -0.14 -17.58
N GLN A 4 -25.68 -0.83 -18.04
CA GLN A 4 -24.97 -1.85 -17.26
C GLN A 4 -23.54 -1.38 -17.00
N VAL A 5 -23.14 -1.35 -15.72
CA VAL A 5 -21.74 -1.14 -15.34
C VAL A 5 -21.02 -2.48 -15.50
N LEU A 6 -19.98 -2.50 -16.32
CA LEU A 6 -19.21 -3.72 -16.59
C LEU A 6 -18.02 -3.87 -15.65
N THR A 7 -17.38 -2.76 -15.32
CA THR A 7 -16.25 -2.74 -14.39
C THR A 7 -16.31 -1.50 -13.52
N GLU A 8 -15.84 -1.64 -12.29
CA GLU A 8 -15.64 -0.54 -11.36
C GLU A 8 -14.29 -0.70 -10.69
N GLN A 9 -13.51 0.37 -10.63
CA GLN A 9 -12.27 0.43 -9.90
C GLN A 9 -12.37 1.48 -8.81
N SER A 10 -11.93 1.12 -7.61
CA SER A 10 -11.94 2.01 -6.46
C SER A 10 -10.58 2.00 -5.78
N LEU A 11 -10.26 3.13 -5.18
CA LEU A 11 -9.09 3.34 -4.38
C LEU A 11 -9.56 3.78 -2.99
N TYR A 12 -8.95 3.22 -1.96
CA TYR A 12 -9.29 3.47 -0.56
C TYR A 12 -8.11 4.11 0.14
N TYR A 13 -8.34 5.13 0.92
CA TYR A 13 -7.30 5.79 1.70
C TYR A 13 -7.85 6.44 2.94
N GLY A 14 -7.02 6.56 3.95
CA GLY A 14 -7.36 7.19 5.21
C GLY A 14 -6.29 6.99 6.26
N ASP A 15 -6.51 7.58 7.41
CA ASP A 15 -5.69 7.35 8.59
C ASP A 15 -6.09 6.05 9.27
N VAL A 16 -5.11 5.34 9.83
CA VAL A 16 -5.37 4.14 10.63
C VAL A 16 -5.78 4.57 12.01
N ASP A 17 -7.07 4.45 12.32
CA ASP A 17 -7.66 4.79 13.62
C ASP A 17 -7.86 3.53 14.46
N MET A 18 -6.88 3.22 15.28
CA MET A 18 -6.92 2.05 16.16
C MET A 18 -7.74 2.33 17.43
N PRO A 19 -8.38 1.31 17.99
CA PRO A 19 -9.01 1.43 19.30
C PRO A 19 -8.02 1.94 20.35
N LYS A 20 -8.52 2.66 21.35
CA LYS A 20 -7.72 3.19 22.45
C LYS A 20 -6.86 2.07 23.06
N ASP A 21 -5.60 2.36 23.31
CA ASP A 21 -4.59 1.44 23.84
C ASP A 21 -4.08 0.38 22.83
N TRP A 22 -4.38 0.54 21.54
CA TRP A 22 -3.96 -0.36 20.47
C TRP A 22 -3.18 0.38 19.38
N ASP A 23 -2.27 1.25 19.75
CA ASP A 23 -1.49 2.02 18.79
C ASP A 23 -0.46 1.14 18.06
N ILE A 24 -0.27 1.43 16.77
CA ILE A 24 0.79 0.83 15.98
C ILE A 24 2.12 1.48 16.35
N ASP A 25 3.07 0.68 16.81
CA ASP A 25 4.43 1.15 17.10
C ASP A 25 5.22 1.34 15.80
N ARG A 26 5.10 2.54 15.21
CA ARG A 26 5.73 2.88 13.93
C ARG A 26 7.25 3.00 14.05
N ASP A 27 7.78 3.34 15.21
CA ASP A 27 9.23 3.37 15.43
C ASP A 27 9.80 1.95 15.38
N LYS A 28 9.12 0.98 15.99
CA LYS A 28 9.50 -0.41 15.88
C LYS A 28 9.40 -0.91 14.44
N LEU A 29 8.32 -0.60 13.72
CA LEU A 29 8.18 -0.97 12.30
C LEU A 29 9.30 -0.38 11.44
N SER A 30 9.65 0.88 11.63
CA SER A 30 10.76 1.49 10.87
C SER A 30 12.09 0.81 11.15
N GLY A 31 12.33 0.41 12.39
CA GLY A 31 13.51 -0.38 12.77
C GLY A 31 13.53 -1.76 12.12
N ASP A 32 12.41 -2.46 12.13
CA ASP A 32 12.25 -3.78 11.49
C ASP A 32 12.47 -3.69 9.96
N ILE A 33 11.93 -2.66 9.30
CA ILE A 33 12.15 -2.40 7.88
C ILE A 33 13.62 -2.14 7.59
N LEU A 34 14.26 -1.27 8.37
CA LEU A 34 15.67 -0.95 8.21
C LEU A 34 16.53 -2.21 8.33
N GLN A 35 16.27 -3.02 9.34
CA GLN A 35 17.00 -4.25 9.58
C GLN A 35 16.80 -5.27 8.45
N SER A 36 15.57 -5.44 7.96
CA SER A 36 15.29 -6.36 6.85
C SER A 36 15.98 -5.94 5.55
N VAL A 37 16.00 -4.65 5.24
CA VAL A 37 16.67 -4.12 4.04
C VAL A 37 18.19 -4.25 4.14
N ILE A 38 18.80 -3.89 5.28
CA ILE A 38 20.25 -3.96 5.48
C ILE A 38 20.74 -5.41 5.46
N GLN A 39 20.00 -6.32 6.10
CA GLN A 39 20.39 -7.73 6.21
C GLN A 39 19.92 -8.57 5.02
N ASN A 40 19.18 -8.01 4.09
CA ASN A 40 18.52 -8.71 2.98
C ASN A 40 17.76 -9.96 3.48
N LYS A 41 16.99 -9.81 4.53
CA LYS A 41 16.17 -10.85 5.15
C LYS A 41 14.70 -10.55 4.97
N ASP A 42 13.88 -11.59 5.12
CA ASP A 42 12.44 -11.44 5.15
C ASP A 42 12.00 -10.47 6.25
N PHE A 43 10.90 -9.78 6.01
CA PHE A 43 10.31 -8.87 6.98
C PHE A 43 9.91 -9.66 8.23
N PRO A 44 10.41 -9.31 9.42
CA PRO A 44 10.11 -10.08 10.61
C PRO A 44 8.64 -9.92 11.00
N PHE A 45 8.02 -11.01 11.41
CA PHE A 45 6.70 -10.98 12.00
C PHE A 45 6.74 -10.17 13.31
N SER A 46 5.85 -9.19 13.42
CA SER A 46 5.70 -8.40 14.64
C SER A 46 4.23 -8.22 14.99
N ARG A 47 3.96 -8.02 16.29
CA ARG A 47 2.61 -7.71 16.75
C ARG A 47 2.04 -6.46 16.08
N THR A 48 2.87 -5.47 15.85
CA THR A 48 2.48 -4.22 15.21
C THR A 48 2.00 -4.44 13.78
N TRP A 49 2.68 -5.30 13.03
CA TRP A 49 2.26 -5.69 11.69
C TRP A 49 0.95 -6.46 11.70
N ASP A 50 0.80 -7.40 12.62
CA ASP A 50 -0.43 -8.18 12.77
C ASP A 50 -1.63 -7.30 13.13
N MET A 51 -1.42 -6.32 13.99
CA MET A 51 -2.44 -5.30 14.32
C MET A 51 -2.87 -4.51 13.09
N LEU A 52 -1.93 -4.03 12.28
CA LEU A 52 -2.23 -3.31 11.04
C LEU A 52 -3.02 -4.18 10.08
N ASN A 53 -2.58 -5.40 9.88
CA ASN A 53 -3.26 -6.35 8.99
C ASN A 53 -4.68 -6.67 9.47
N THR A 54 -4.87 -6.87 10.76
CA THR A 54 -6.20 -7.08 11.37
C THR A 54 -7.09 -5.85 11.18
N TYR A 55 -6.56 -4.65 11.43
CA TYR A 55 -7.29 -3.41 11.20
C TYR A 55 -7.79 -3.31 9.76
N MET A 56 -6.92 -3.53 8.80
CA MET A 56 -7.28 -3.42 7.38
C MET A 56 -8.37 -4.43 6.99
N ARG A 57 -8.24 -5.67 7.45
CA ARG A 57 -9.24 -6.70 7.20
C ARG A 57 -10.60 -6.35 7.83
N ASP A 58 -10.60 -5.90 9.06
CA ASP A 58 -11.83 -5.69 9.81
C ASP A 58 -12.52 -4.37 9.45
N HIS A 59 -11.78 -3.32 9.09
CA HIS A 59 -12.37 -2.02 8.74
C HIS A 59 -12.64 -1.91 7.24
N VAL A 60 -11.66 -2.11 6.42
CA VAL A 60 -11.84 -1.99 4.97
C VAL A 60 -12.67 -3.15 4.43
N GLY A 61 -12.40 -4.36 4.90
CA GLY A 61 -13.14 -5.55 4.49
C GLY A 61 -14.61 -5.47 4.85
N LEU A 62 -14.94 -5.09 6.09
CA LEU A 62 -16.32 -4.98 6.54
C LEU A 62 -17.06 -3.80 5.89
N GLU A 63 -16.42 -2.64 5.79
CA GLU A 63 -17.05 -1.45 5.20
C GLU A 63 -17.42 -1.66 3.74
N TYR A 64 -16.57 -2.34 2.98
CA TYR A 64 -16.77 -2.58 1.55
C TYR A 64 -17.26 -3.99 1.22
N ASN A 65 -17.60 -4.78 2.24
CA ASN A 65 -18.08 -6.16 2.10
C ASN A 65 -17.13 -7.06 1.27
N VAL A 66 -15.85 -6.95 1.58
CA VAL A 66 -14.77 -7.70 0.93
C VAL A 66 -13.98 -8.47 1.99
N ASN A 67 -13.85 -9.78 1.83
CA ASN A 67 -12.96 -10.57 2.67
C ASN A 67 -11.53 -10.48 2.16
N LEU A 68 -10.68 -9.77 2.90
CA LEU A 68 -9.27 -9.62 2.56
C LEU A 68 -8.42 -10.70 3.21
N ILE A 69 -7.62 -11.38 2.40
CA ILE A 69 -6.61 -12.34 2.85
C ILE A 69 -5.24 -11.78 2.52
N ASN A 70 -4.40 -11.61 3.53
CA ASN A 70 -3.02 -11.18 3.33
C ASN A 70 -2.26 -12.19 2.49
N LYS A 71 -1.55 -11.71 1.48
CA LYS A 71 -0.73 -12.54 0.62
C LYS A 71 0.76 -12.36 0.93
N GLU A 72 1.25 -11.15 0.86
CA GLU A 72 2.63 -10.80 1.11
C GLU A 72 2.74 -9.44 1.81
N THR A 73 3.84 -9.24 2.52
CA THR A 73 4.20 -7.94 3.09
C THR A 73 5.70 -7.74 3.06
N TRP A 74 6.11 -6.51 2.82
CA TRP A 74 7.52 -6.11 2.86
C TRP A 74 7.66 -4.63 3.19
N GLY A 75 8.85 -4.26 3.65
CA GLY A 75 9.20 -2.88 3.90
C GLY A 75 10.05 -2.29 2.77
N ASN A 76 9.85 -1.01 2.51
CA ASN A 76 10.65 -0.24 1.56
C ASN A 76 11.21 1.00 2.22
N ILE A 77 12.45 1.32 1.86
CA ILE A 77 13.12 2.57 2.22
C ILE A 77 13.37 3.36 0.95
N TYR A 78 12.82 4.56 0.89
CA TYR A 78 13.02 5.47 -0.24
C TYR A 78 14.03 6.57 0.16
N LYS A 79 15.09 6.68 -0.63
CA LYS A 79 16.19 7.63 -0.38
C LYS A 79 15.75 9.07 -0.63
N PRO A 80 16.47 10.06 -0.08
CA PRO A 80 16.22 11.47 -0.38
C PRO A 80 16.22 11.72 -1.89
N ALA A 81 15.27 12.51 -2.36
CA ALA A 81 15.07 12.88 -3.78
C ALA A 81 14.85 11.68 -4.73
N GLU A 82 14.53 10.50 -4.19
CA GLU A 82 14.27 9.32 -5.00
C GLU A 82 12.91 9.41 -5.69
N ILE A 83 12.90 9.05 -6.97
CA ILE A 83 11.70 8.75 -7.74
C ILE A 83 11.83 7.29 -8.17
N THR A 84 10.88 6.45 -7.78
CA THR A 84 10.93 5.04 -8.15
C THR A 84 10.71 4.84 -9.65
N ILE A 85 11.20 3.72 -10.15
CA ILE A 85 10.69 3.19 -11.43
C ILE A 85 9.22 2.82 -11.29
N PRO A 86 8.50 2.58 -12.40
CA PRO A 86 7.13 2.07 -12.32
C PRO A 86 7.07 0.78 -11.50
N LEU A 87 6.20 0.75 -10.50
CA LEU A 87 6.00 -0.40 -9.62
C LEU A 87 4.67 -1.08 -9.99
N LEU A 88 4.69 -2.40 -10.05
CA LEU A 88 3.52 -3.22 -10.37
C LEU A 88 3.60 -4.53 -9.58
N ASN A 89 2.55 -4.84 -8.84
CA ASN A 89 2.53 -6.02 -7.95
C ASN A 89 1.72 -7.19 -8.51
N ILE A 90 1.65 -7.29 -9.83
CA ILE A 90 1.09 -8.45 -10.52
C ILE A 90 2.16 -9.10 -11.41
N ASP A 91 2.02 -10.40 -11.61
CA ASP A 91 2.75 -11.11 -12.65
C ASP A 91 1.85 -11.20 -13.90
N PRO A 92 2.22 -10.52 -15.02
CA PRO A 92 1.41 -10.57 -16.24
C PRO A 92 1.26 -11.98 -16.84
N VAL A 93 2.18 -12.89 -16.48
CA VAL A 93 2.15 -14.28 -16.95
C VAL A 93 1.28 -15.15 -16.05
N ASP A 94 1.14 -14.80 -14.77
CA ASP A 94 0.38 -15.56 -13.78
C ASP A 94 -0.59 -14.65 -13.01
N LEU A 95 -1.55 -14.09 -13.72
CA LEU A 95 -2.57 -13.22 -13.11
C LEU A 95 -3.41 -13.94 -12.07
N ARG A 96 -3.61 -15.24 -12.21
CA ARG A 96 -4.42 -16.04 -11.28
C ARG A 96 -3.85 -16.07 -9.86
N ASN A 97 -2.52 -16.06 -9.75
CA ASN A 97 -1.82 -16.09 -8.47
C ASN A 97 -1.33 -14.71 -8.03
N SER A 98 -1.59 -13.68 -8.82
CA SER A 98 -1.29 -12.30 -8.46
C SER A 98 -2.27 -11.76 -7.43
N PRO A 99 -1.85 -10.79 -6.58
CA PRO A 99 -2.75 -10.19 -5.60
C PRO A 99 -3.81 -9.31 -6.27
N ASP A 100 -4.94 -9.14 -5.60
CA ASP A 100 -6.04 -8.27 -6.04
C ASP A 100 -5.80 -6.81 -5.64
N PHE A 101 -5.31 -6.59 -4.43
CA PHE A 101 -5.06 -5.25 -3.89
C PHE A 101 -3.63 -5.09 -3.39
N THR A 102 -3.12 -3.89 -3.59
CA THR A 102 -1.88 -3.39 -3.01
C THR A 102 -2.20 -2.29 -2.02
N LEU A 103 -1.63 -2.38 -0.83
CA LEU A 103 -1.73 -1.38 0.22
C LEU A 103 -0.35 -0.81 0.51
N LEU A 104 -0.27 0.51 0.59
CA LEU A 104 0.89 1.25 1.08
C LEU A 104 0.53 1.86 2.43
N TYR A 105 1.37 1.62 3.43
CA TYR A 105 1.22 2.21 4.75
C TYR A 105 2.41 3.10 5.08
N GLY A 106 2.13 4.35 5.44
CA GLY A 106 3.13 5.33 5.86
C GLY A 106 3.63 5.06 7.27
N VAL A 107 4.78 4.39 7.39
CA VAL A 107 5.39 4.09 8.67
C VAL A 107 6.07 5.33 9.25
N LYS A 108 6.94 5.93 8.46
CA LYS A 108 7.67 7.15 8.80
C LYS A 108 7.98 7.90 7.50
N VAL A 109 7.09 8.78 7.11
CA VAL A 109 7.12 9.43 5.81
C VAL A 109 6.89 10.94 5.92
N LYS A 110 7.53 11.67 5.03
CA LYS A 110 7.33 13.10 4.88
C LYS A 110 7.55 13.47 3.41
N ASN A 111 6.69 14.33 2.89
CA ASN A 111 6.75 14.75 1.49
C ASN A 111 6.85 13.53 0.53
N CYS A 112 6.09 12.49 0.84
CA CYS A 112 6.03 11.25 0.06
C CYS A 112 4.81 11.30 -0.85
N MET A 113 5.04 11.46 -2.14
CA MET A 113 3.97 11.50 -3.12
C MET A 113 3.81 10.13 -3.79
N VAL A 114 2.59 9.65 -3.85
CA VAL A 114 2.22 8.43 -4.57
C VAL A 114 1.42 8.81 -5.79
N ARG A 115 1.89 8.40 -6.97
CA ARG A 115 1.15 8.54 -8.22
C ARG A 115 0.65 7.17 -8.66
N ILE A 116 -0.65 7.03 -8.81
CA ILE A 116 -1.31 5.80 -9.23
C ILE A 116 -1.83 5.99 -10.64
N HIS A 117 -1.43 5.10 -11.55
CA HIS A 117 -1.95 5.05 -12.91
C HIS A 117 -3.12 4.10 -12.99
N TYR A 118 -4.17 4.55 -13.65
CA TYR A 118 -5.34 3.72 -13.90
C TYR A 118 -5.84 3.91 -15.33
N GLU A 119 -6.55 2.92 -15.82
CA GLU A 119 -7.20 2.97 -17.12
C GLU A 119 -8.68 3.25 -16.93
N ASP A 120 -9.18 4.24 -17.64
CA ASP A 120 -10.62 4.40 -17.85
C ASP A 120 -11.00 3.84 -19.25
N ASN A 121 -12.27 3.88 -19.60
CA ASN A 121 -12.76 3.44 -20.92
C ASN A 121 -12.26 4.31 -22.10
N ARG A 122 -11.28 5.15 -21.88
CA ARG A 122 -10.68 6.01 -22.88
C ARG A 122 -9.32 5.45 -23.28
N ARG A 123 -8.87 5.77 -24.46
CA ARG A 123 -7.56 5.32 -24.98
C ARG A 123 -6.34 5.90 -24.25
N LYS A 124 -6.56 6.80 -23.32
CA LYS A 124 -5.46 7.45 -22.56
C LYS A 124 -5.52 6.97 -21.12
N GLY A 125 -4.40 6.48 -20.64
CA GLY A 125 -4.19 6.26 -19.22
C GLY A 125 -4.33 7.56 -18.42
N ARG A 126 -4.77 7.44 -17.18
CA ARG A 126 -4.89 8.54 -16.23
C ARG A 126 -4.05 8.27 -15.02
N SER A 127 -3.76 9.31 -14.28
CA SER A 127 -3.08 9.19 -13.00
C SER A 127 -3.76 10.04 -11.94
N TRP A 128 -3.58 9.63 -10.71
CA TRP A 128 -4.00 10.37 -9.53
C TRP A 128 -2.86 10.44 -8.54
N ASP A 129 -2.60 11.64 -8.02
CA ASP A 129 -1.53 11.90 -7.07
C ASP A 129 -2.13 12.05 -5.67
N ILE A 130 -1.52 11.37 -4.69
CA ILE A 130 -1.91 11.47 -3.29
C ILE A 130 -0.65 11.48 -2.42
N GLU A 131 -0.60 12.38 -1.43
CA GLU A 131 0.47 12.39 -0.44
C GLU A 131 0.25 11.30 0.60
N LEU A 132 1.22 10.40 0.74
CA LEU A 132 1.24 9.41 1.81
C LEU A 132 1.83 10.06 3.06
N LYS A 133 1.08 10.01 4.16
CA LYS A 133 1.46 10.57 5.46
C LYS A 133 1.71 9.47 6.47
N ASP A 134 2.32 9.85 7.59
CA ASP A 134 2.47 8.97 8.76
C ASP A 134 1.12 8.39 9.19
N ASN A 135 1.10 7.10 9.47
CA ASN A 135 -0.10 6.38 9.92
C ASN A 135 -1.28 6.41 8.95
N MET A 136 -1.01 6.67 7.67
CA MET A 136 -1.99 6.67 6.60
C MET A 136 -1.82 5.44 5.72
N PHE A 137 -2.92 4.90 5.23
CA PHE A 137 -2.90 3.85 4.21
C PHE A 137 -3.48 4.34 2.89
N ILE A 138 -3.00 3.76 1.81
CA ILE A 138 -3.55 3.87 0.46
C ILE A 138 -3.67 2.46 -0.08
N MET A 139 -4.88 2.01 -0.44
CA MET A 139 -5.12 0.70 -1.02
C MET A 139 -5.77 0.84 -2.39
N PHE A 140 -5.24 0.13 -3.35
CA PHE A 140 -5.69 0.20 -4.75
C PHE A 140 -5.56 -1.16 -5.43
N PRO A 141 -6.27 -1.39 -6.56
CA PRO A 141 -6.14 -2.62 -7.33
C PRO A 141 -4.69 -2.86 -7.76
N SER A 142 -4.19 -4.07 -7.57
CA SER A 142 -2.79 -4.42 -7.89
C SER A 142 -2.46 -4.35 -9.38
N THR A 143 -3.48 -4.31 -10.24
CA THR A 143 -3.31 -4.08 -11.68
C THR A 143 -2.89 -2.65 -12.02
N ASN A 144 -3.00 -1.72 -11.08
CA ASN A 144 -2.60 -0.34 -11.27
C ASN A 144 -1.11 -0.16 -10.98
N MET A 145 -0.40 0.38 -11.95
CA MET A 145 1.00 0.80 -11.81
C MET A 145 1.09 2.05 -10.95
N TYR A 146 2.14 2.18 -10.17
CA TYR A 146 2.32 3.32 -9.29
C TYR A 146 3.79 3.72 -9.14
N TYR A 147 4.00 4.95 -8.68
CA TYR A 147 5.31 5.51 -8.37
C TYR A 147 5.28 6.14 -6.98
N LEU A 148 6.42 6.08 -6.29
CA LEU A 148 6.64 6.87 -5.10
C LEU A 148 7.76 7.89 -5.34
N THR A 149 7.56 9.08 -4.78
CA THR A 149 8.57 10.16 -4.83
C THR A 149 8.83 10.63 -3.41
N ASN A 150 10.09 10.59 -3.00
CA ASN A 150 10.54 11.21 -1.75
C ASN A 150 11.08 12.60 -2.07
N ASN A 151 10.29 13.63 -1.77
CA ASN A 151 10.64 15.03 -2.03
C ASN A 151 11.48 15.67 -0.90
N GLN A 152 12.03 14.87 0.00
CA GLN A 152 12.95 15.34 1.03
C GLN A 152 14.39 15.39 0.48
N LYS A 153 15.18 16.34 1.00
CA LYS A 153 16.58 16.50 0.61
C LYS A 153 17.52 15.57 1.39
N ASP A 154 17.20 15.30 2.66
CA ASP A 154 18.15 14.70 3.61
C ASP A 154 17.58 13.52 4.40
N SER A 155 16.32 13.15 4.18
CA SER A 155 15.66 12.14 5.02
C SER A 155 15.08 10.98 4.19
N LEU A 156 15.05 9.81 4.83
CA LEU A 156 14.48 8.59 4.30
C LEU A 156 12.97 8.55 4.54
N ASN A 157 12.24 7.91 3.63
CA ASN A 157 10.86 7.50 3.84
C ASN A 157 10.79 5.99 4.05
N PHE A 158 10.01 5.57 5.05
CA PHE A 158 9.76 4.17 5.37
C PHE A 158 8.30 3.85 5.07
N VAL A 159 8.09 2.92 4.15
CA VAL A 159 6.76 2.50 3.70
C VAL A 159 6.65 0.99 3.82
N GLN A 160 5.56 0.51 4.40
CA GLN A 160 5.21 -0.91 4.36
C GLN A 160 4.24 -1.15 3.21
N THR A 161 4.53 -2.17 2.42
CA THR A 161 3.65 -2.65 1.35
C THR A 161 3.02 -3.96 1.79
N ILE A 162 1.73 -4.08 1.59
CA ILE A 162 0.96 -5.29 1.87
C ILE A 162 0.12 -5.61 0.64
N THR A 163 0.07 -6.87 0.27
CA THR A 163 -0.81 -7.33 -0.81
C THR A 163 -1.89 -8.25 -0.27
N TYR A 164 -3.07 -8.13 -0.85
CA TYR A 164 -4.26 -8.88 -0.46
C TYR A 164 -4.91 -9.58 -1.64
N GLU A 165 -5.44 -10.75 -1.36
CA GLU A 165 -6.49 -11.39 -2.16
C GLU A 165 -7.84 -11.10 -1.51
N TYR A 166 -8.92 -11.15 -2.30
CA TYR A 166 -10.27 -11.10 -1.75
C TYR A 166 -11.07 -12.35 -2.14
N ILE A 167 -12.01 -12.71 -1.28
CA ILE A 167 -12.96 -13.81 -1.52
C ILE A 167 -14.37 -13.23 -1.53
#